data_e9fcfe367c5415f0230f906250fe2d1e
#
_entry.id   e9fcfe367c5415f0230f906250fe2d1e
#
_cell.length_a   1.000
_cell.length_b   1.000
_cell.length_c   1.000
_cell.angle_alpha   90.00
_cell.angle_beta   90.00
_cell.angle_gamma   90.00
#
_symmetry.space_group_name_H-M   'P 1'
#
loop_
_entity.id
_entity.type
_entity.pdbx_description
1 polymer ?
#
loop_
_entity_poly.entity_id
_entity_poly.type
_entity_poly.pdbx_seq_one_letter_code
_entity_poly.pdbx_strand_id
1 'polypeptide(L)'
;MITHTYEICVTEEYLFSRGLDPSGCAFFDIETTGFRAASSHLYLIGAACRISGENRKGDSCWQILQWMAEQPQEEAALLNAFAEFMTHYETVIHFNGKRFDIPYLEDKYTQYSLPSPFRGKSSVDLYLDFRPLKAFLNLDHMNQKSLELFLGLNRDDQYDGGRLIPVYREFCRTHDENLLKLLLLHNKEDVEGMLSLPSLYGYLNFLEIQQVLPADGFSSPSSEAEMSQKQQLCLHKAPSTVAESISRSQEEPSISAQTDLLLHAAELYRAEMILSKSENEPSGLLLSFRMALPVPVPVSKPFDGGYFTLKDRTGKLLLHVRKDTLYYYFPDYKNYYYLPEEDQAVHKSVAAYVDKQYRQPAKADTCYIRQSGAFLPQPEEIFAPALRRSLKDSYTWFVWKDDLFQDTARLAEYLLAWLRQLK
;
A
#
# COMPACT_ATOMS: atom_id res chain seq x y z
N MET A 1 35.36 20.98 11.64
CA MET A 1 34.08 20.28 11.45
C MET A 1 32.94 21.24 11.75
N ILE A 2 32.00 21.36 10.83
CA ILE A 2 30.81 22.21 10.89
C ILE A 2 29.61 21.34 11.33
N THR A 3 28.74 21.92 12.17
CA THR A 3 27.49 21.27 12.58
C THR A 3 26.30 22.19 12.28
N HIS A 4 25.28 21.67 11.62
CA HIS A 4 24.01 22.37 11.38
C HIS A 4 22.83 21.57 11.90
N THR A 5 21.77 22.29 12.30
CA THR A 5 20.54 21.68 12.78
C THR A 5 19.32 22.37 12.18
N TYR A 6 18.30 21.58 11.86
CA TYR A 6 17.01 22.04 11.32
C TYR A 6 15.89 21.32 12.05
N GLU A 7 14.73 21.93 12.13
CA GLU A 7 13.53 21.30 12.68
C GLU A 7 12.48 21.10 11.58
N ILE A 8 11.82 19.95 11.61
CA ILE A 8 10.75 19.58 10.69
C ILE A 8 9.66 18.85 11.47
N CYS A 9 8.42 18.91 11.00
CA CYS A 9 7.33 18.14 11.61
C CYS A 9 6.78 17.11 10.59
N VAL A 10 6.64 15.89 11.03
CA VAL A 10 6.15 14.75 10.21
C VAL A 10 5.14 13.90 10.98
N THR A 11 4.29 13.18 10.25
CA THR A 11 3.32 12.24 10.81
C THR A 11 4.00 10.91 11.12
N GLU A 12 3.85 10.41 12.35
CA GLU A 12 4.52 9.19 12.85
C GLU A 12 3.68 7.91 12.75
N GLU A 13 2.38 7.99 12.45
CA GLU A 13 1.48 6.83 12.44
C GLU A 13 2.00 5.66 11.58
N TYR A 14 2.73 5.98 10.51
CA TYR A 14 3.29 4.98 9.61
C TYR A 14 4.46 4.19 10.22
N LEU A 15 5.26 4.80 11.08
CA LEU A 15 6.34 4.12 11.81
C LEU A 15 5.76 3.18 12.88
N PHE A 16 4.78 3.66 13.65
CA PHE A 16 4.06 2.82 14.62
C PHE A 16 3.40 1.60 13.95
N SER A 17 2.89 1.75 12.75
CA SER A 17 2.28 0.65 12.01
C SER A 17 3.25 -0.49 11.66
N ARG A 18 4.55 -0.19 11.68
CA ARG A 18 5.64 -1.18 11.45
C ARG A 18 6.27 -1.65 12.76
N GLY A 19 5.65 -1.37 13.91
CA GLY A 19 6.18 -1.72 15.22
C GLY A 19 7.42 -0.92 15.63
N LEU A 20 7.64 0.23 14.98
CA LEU A 20 8.78 1.10 15.26
C LEU A 20 8.36 2.20 16.23
N ASP A 21 9.08 2.35 17.34
CA ASP A 21 8.95 3.52 18.20
C ASP A 21 9.78 4.66 17.62
N PRO A 22 9.17 5.78 17.17
CA PRO A 22 9.90 6.91 16.61
C PRO A 22 10.97 7.49 17.53
N SER A 23 10.79 7.40 18.85
CA SER A 23 11.76 7.90 19.84
C SER A 23 13.06 7.09 19.88
N GLY A 24 12.99 5.80 19.51
CA GLY A 24 14.13 4.89 19.39
C GLY A 24 14.72 4.81 17.97
N CYS A 25 14.21 5.61 17.03
CA CYS A 25 14.61 5.58 15.63
C CYS A 25 15.49 6.79 15.27
N ALA A 26 16.53 6.53 14.46
CA ALA A 26 17.31 7.57 13.79
C ALA A 26 17.35 7.31 12.29
N PHE A 27 17.06 8.33 11.48
CA PHE A 27 17.33 8.32 10.05
C PHE A 27 18.73 8.80 9.78
N PHE A 28 19.39 8.32 8.75
CA PHE A 28 20.68 8.85 8.34
C PHE A 28 20.98 8.62 6.86
N ASP A 29 21.85 9.48 6.35
CA ASP A 29 22.41 9.47 5.00
C ASP A 29 23.82 10.00 5.01
N ILE A 30 24.69 9.58 4.06
CA ILE A 30 26.09 9.99 4.00
C ILE A 30 26.50 10.51 2.65
N GLU A 31 27.46 11.45 2.66
CA GLU A 31 28.12 11.96 1.47
C GLU A 31 29.61 11.64 1.47
N THR A 32 30.08 11.10 0.34
CA THR A 32 31.44 10.61 0.19
C THR A 32 32.09 11.12 -1.08
N THR A 33 33.43 11.14 -1.13
CA THR A 33 34.18 11.51 -2.32
C THR A 33 34.36 10.34 -3.31
N GLY A 34 33.71 9.20 -3.05
CA GLY A 34 33.73 8.03 -3.92
C GLY A 34 33.17 6.77 -3.26
N PHE A 35 32.98 5.71 -4.02
CA PHE A 35 32.29 4.51 -3.58
C PHE A 35 33.10 3.55 -2.70
N ARG A 36 34.42 3.68 -2.61
CA ARG A 36 35.28 2.78 -1.85
C ARG A 36 35.86 3.48 -0.65
N ALA A 37 35.50 3.09 0.55
CA ALA A 37 35.99 3.65 1.80
C ALA A 37 37.52 3.73 1.88
N ALA A 38 38.24 2.73 1.36
CA ALA A 38 39.69 2.68 1.36
C ALA A 38 40.38 3.80 0.53
N SER A 39 39.70 4.40 -0.45
CA SER A 39 40.28 5.36 -1.39
C SER A 39 39.50 6.67 -1.51
N SER A 40 38.50 6.85 -0.67
CA SER A 40 37.66 8.06 -0.64
C SER A 40 37.47 8.54 0.81
N HIS A 41 36.88 9.72 0.94
CA HIS A 41 36.63 10.34 2.24
C HIS A 41 35.12 10.50 2.46
N LEU A 42 34.69 10.24 3.67
CA LEU A 42 33.41 10.65 4.20
C LEU A 42 33.50 12.15 4.55
N TYR A 43 32.63 12.97 3.98
CA TYR A 43 32.72 14.40 4.26
C TYR A 43 31.48 15.00 4.92
N LEU A 44 30.33 14.31 4.86
CA LEU A 44 29.09 14.77 5.46
C LEU A 44 28.26 13.57 5.93
N ILE A 45 27.71 13.66 7.12
CA ILE A 45 26.67 12.77 7.63
C ILE A 45 25.47 13.63 7.99
N GLY A 46 24.31 13.31 7.44
CA GLY A 46 23.03 13.82 7.86
C GLY A 46 22.28 12.78 8.68
N ALA A 47 21.69 13.18 9.77
CA ALA A 47 20.83 12.31 10.57
C ALA A 47 19.59 13.05 11.03
N ALA A 48 18.50 12.32 11.28
CA ALA A 48 17.31 12.89 11.89
C ALA A 48 16.83 12.05 13.06
N CYS A 49 16.36 12.73 14.10
CA CYS A 49 15.80 12.11 15.28
C CYS A 49 14.57 12.88 15.77
N ARG A 50 13.70 12.17 16.46
CA ARG A 50 12.54 12.77 17.12
C ARG A 50 12.98 13.67 18.30
N ILE A 51 12.39 14.85 18.38
CA ILE A 51 12.52 15.75 19.53
C ILE A 51 11.16 15.91 20.22
N SER A 52 11.18 16.40 21.46
CA SER A 52 9.94 16.65 22.20
C SER A 52 9.17 17.80 21.56
N GLY A 53 7.89 17.61 21.33
CA GLY A 53 6.98 18.62 20.80
C GLY A 53 6.09 18.08 19.71
N GLU A 54 4.99 18.79 19.50
CA GLU A 54 4.06 18.57 18.39
C GLU A 54 3.67 19.94 17.82
N ASN A 55 3.42 19.98 16.51
CA ASN A 55 2.88 21.17 15.90
C ASN A 55 1.38 21.31 16.19
N ARG A 56 0.76 22.42 15.73
CA ARG A 56 -0.69 22.66 15.90
C ARG A 56 -1.60 21.63 15.21
N LYS A 57 -1.06 20.79 14.34
CA LYS A 57 -1.78 19.72 13.63
C LYS A 57 -1.62 18.35 14.30
N GLY A 58 -0.79 18.26 15.35
CA GLY A 58 -0.46 17.01 16.03
C GLY A 58 0.65 16.21 15.34
N ASP A 59 1.38 16.82 14.38
CA ASP A 59 2.56 16.19 13.81
C ASP A 59 3.73 16.32 14.78
N SER A 60 4.52 15.27 14.90
CA SER A 60 5.69 15.22 15.78
C SER A 60 6.86 16.02 15.22
N CYS A 61 7.62 16.66 16.09
CA CYS A 61 8.79 17.44 15.72
C CYS A 61 10.03 16.54 15.63
N TRP A 62 10.77 16.71 14.55
CA TRP A 62 12.05 16.03 14.31
C TRP A 62 13.15 17.04 14.09
N GLN A 63 14.35 16.69 14.50
CA GLN A 63 15.55 17.49 14.26
C GLN A 63 16.42 16.78 13.24
N ILE A 64 16.82 17.49 12.20
CA ILE A 64 17.86 17.07 11.27
C ILE A 64 19.18 17.66 11.76
N LEU A 65 20.19 16.82 11.93
CA LEU A 65 21.55 17.17 12.30
C LEU A 65 22.46 16.85 11.14
N GLN A 66 23.40 17.75 10.86
CA GLN A 66 24.42 17.53 9.85
C GLN A 66 25.80 17.79 10.44
N TRP A 67 26.72 16.87 10.24
CA TRP A 67 28.13 17.02 10.58
C TRP A 67 28.93 17.00 9.29
N MET A 68 29.70 18.06 9.02
CA MET A 68 30.47 18.21 7.81
C MET A 68 31.94 18.43 8.11
N ALA A 69 32.83 17.67 7.47
CA ALA A 69 34.27 17.87 7.49
C ALA A 69 34.64 19.02 6.56
N GLU A 70 35.36 20.04 7.10
CA GLU A 70 35.89 21.12 6.29
C GLU A 70 37.13 20.68 5.50
N GLN A 71 37.80 19.65 6.04
CA GLN A 71 38.96 19.01 5.43
C GLN A 71 38.92 17.49 5.63
N PRO A 72 39.48 16.69 4.73
CA PRO A 72 39.49 15.22 4.85
C PRO A 72 40.05 14.68 6.16
N GLN A 73 40.93 15.43 6.82
CA GLN A 73 41.55 15.05 8.10
C GLN A 73 40.56 15.04 9.28
N GLU A 74 39.41 15.65 9.12
CA GLU A 74 38.35 15.69 10.12
C GLU A 74 37.40 14.48 10.06
N GLU A 75 37.62 13.53 9.14
CA GLU A 75 36.77 12.33 8.98
C GLU A 75 36.59 11.54 10.30
N ALA A 76 37.68 11.42 11.09
CA ALA A 76 37.58 10.75 12.39
C ALA A 76 36.67 11.48 13.39
N ALA A 77 36.65 12.83 13.36
CA ALA A 77 35.77 13.62 14.20
C ALA A 77 34.28 13.43 13.79
N LEU A 78 34.01 13.35 12.49
CA LEU A 78 32.69 13.01 11.96
C LEU A 78 32.19 11.66 12.47
N LEU A 79 33.04 10.62 12.33
CA LEU A 79 32.72 9.27 12.78
C LEU A 79 32.43 9.20 14.27
N ASN A 80 33.20 9.91 15.10
CA ASN A 80 32.98 9.96 16.55
C ASN A 80 31.65 10.69 16.89
N ALA A 81 31.37 11.83 16.26
CA ALA A 81 30.10 12.55 16.47
C ALA A 81 28.88 11.71 16.12
N PHE A 82 28.94 11.00 14.99
CA PHE A 82 27.88 10.09 14.58
C PHE A 82 27.75 8.87 15.51
N ALA A 83 28.89 8.29 15.96
CA ALA A 83 28.85 7.18 16.89
C ALA A 83 28.22 7.59 18.23
N GLU A 84 28.54 8.77 18.76
CA GLU A 84 27.94 9.32 19.98
C GLU A 84 26.44 9.52 19.80
N PHE A 85 26.02 10.18 18.73
CA PHE A 85 24.59 10.35 18.37
C PHE A 85 23.86 9.00 18.35
N MET A 86 24.43 8.01 17.70
CA MET A 86 23.84 6.69 17.56
C MET A 86 23.67 5.92 18.88
N THR A 87 24.35 6.28 19.95
CA THR A 87 24.19 5.62 21.27
C THR A 87 22.77 5.74 21.82
N HIS A 88 22.00 6.73 21.37
CA HIS A 88 20.67 7.03 21.87
C HIS A 88 19.55 6.30 21.14
N TYR A 89 19.83 5.57 20.05
CA TYR A 89 18.82 4.96 19.18
C TYR A 89 19.05 3.46 19.02
N GLU A 90 17.96 2.71 18.93
CA GLU A 90 17.98 1.25 18.77
C GLU A 90 17.80 0.83 17.30
N THR A 91 17.14 1.66 16.51
CA THR A 91 16.83 1.38 15.11
C THR A 91 17.37 2.49 14.21
N VAL A 92 18.03 2.09 13.13
CA VAL A 92 18.45 2.99 12.06
C VAL A 92 17.57 2.81 10.84
N ILE A 93 17.14 3.92 10.28
CA ILE A 93 16.32 3.98 9.06
C ILE A 93 17.12 4.70 7.99
N HIS A 94 17.15 4.13 6.80
CA HIS A 94 17.93 4.66 5.68
C HIS A 94 17.31 4.24 4.35
N PHE A 95 17.79 4.84 3.26
CA PHE A 95 17.36 4.48 1.92
C PHE A 95 18.49 3.80 1.14
N ASN A 96 18.35 2.48 0.90
CA ASN A 96 19.35 1.64 0.23
C ASN A 96 20.71 1.52 0.96
N GLY A 97 20.78 1.95 2.22
CA GLY A 97 22.02 2.03 3.00
C GLY A 97 22.62 0.67 3.37
N LYS A 98 21.85 -0.43 3.33
CA LYS A 98 22.40 -1.79 3.46
C LYS A 98 23.42 -2.14 2.38
N ARG A 99 23.34 -1.49 1.21
CA ARG A 99 24.25 -1.73 0.09
C ARG A 99 25.44 -0.77 0.03
N PHE A 100 25.31 0.40 0.62
CA PHE A 100 26.34 1.43 0.52
C PHE A 100 26.69 2.08 1.85
N ASP A 101 25.80 2.81 2.48
CA ASP A 101 26.11 3.67 3.62
C ASP A 101 26.66 2.88 4.82
N ILE A 102 25.97 1.81 5.21
CA ILE A 102 26.39 0.98 6.35
C ILE A 102 27.73 0.27 6.06
N PRO A 103 27.93 -0.47 4.96
CA PRO A 103 29.21 -1.06 4.65
C PRO A 103 30.35 -0.05 4.53
N TYR A 104 30.09 1.12 3.93
CA TYR A 104 31.08 2.17 3.82
C TYR A 104 31.51 2.69 5.20
N LEU A 105 30.55 2.97 6.07
CA LEU A 105 30.84 3.42 7.44
C LEU A 105 31.56 2.34 8.26
N GLU A 106 31.13 1.08 8.18
CA GLU A 106 31.80 -0.05 8.86
C GLU A 106 33.28 -0.16 8.45
N ASP A 107 33.58 -0.01 7.16
CA ASP A 107 34.95 0.02 6.65
C ASP A 107 35.73 1.22 7.23
N LYS A 108 35.09 2.40 7.32
CA LYS A 108 35.71 3.61 7.89
C LYS A 108 35.97 3.45 9.40
N TYR A 109 35.02 2.95 10.17
CA TYR A 109 35.22 2.66 11.60
C TYR A 109 36.38 1.68 11.81
N THR A 110 36.50 0.66 10.95
CA THR A 110 37.63 -0.28 10.97
C THR A 110 38.94 0.41 10.65
N GLN A 111 39.01 1.26 9.63
CA GLN A 111 40.23 1.99 9.24
C GLN A 111 40.75 2.91 10.36
N TYR A 112 39.83 3.55 11.08
CA TYR A 112 40.15 4.43 12.21
C TYR A 112 40.29 3.71 13.56
N SER A 113 40.13 2.38 13.58
CA SER A 113 40.13 1.58 14.82
C SER A 113 39.08 2.04 15.84
N LEU A 114 37.94 2.51 15.35
CA LEU A 114 36.80 2.94 16.14
C LEU A 114 35.74 1.83 16.23
N PRO A 115 34.98 1.75 17.35
CA PRO A 115 33.89 0.78 17.45
C PRO A 115 32.74 1.17 16.51
N SER A 116 32.18 0.16 15.82
CA SER A 116 31.00 0.37 14.95
C SER A 116 29.78 0.80 15.78
N PRO A 117 29.08 1.87 15.37
CA PRO A 117 27.84 2.32 16.03
C PRO A 117 26.63 1.45 15.70
N PHE A 118 26.72 0.55 14.71
CA PHE A 118 25.60 -0.29 14.25
C PHE A 118 25.46 -1.60 15.03
N ARG A 119 26.43 -1.94 15.85
CA ARG A 119 26.42 -3.20 16.60
C ARG A 119 25.20 -3.30 17.52
N GLY A 120 24.39 -4.36 17.34
CA GLY A 120 23.21 -4.62 18.15
C GLY A 120 21.99 -3.76 17.80
N LYS A 121 22.05 -2.97 16.73
CA LYS A 121 20.94 -2.15 16.27
C LYS A 121 20.13 -2.83 15.16
N SER A 122 18.83 -2.53 15.14
CA SER A 122 17.96 -2.88 14.03
C SER A 122 18.18 -1.92 12.85
N SER A 123 17.96 -2.41 11.63
CA SER A 123 18.16 -1.61 10.41
C SER A 123 16.96 -1.79 9.47
N VAL A 124 16.31 -0.67 9.18
CA VAL A 124 15.18 -0.59 8.24
C VAL A 124 15.66 0.07 6.95
N ASP A 125 15.55 -0.65 5.84
CA ASP A 125 15.93 -0.15 4.52
C ASP A 125 14.67 0.16 3.72
N LEU A 126 14.31 1.43 3.64
CA LEU A 126 13.08 1.90 2.97
C LEU A 126 13.04 1.51 1.48
N TYR A 127 14.21 1.45 0.82
CA TYR A 127 14.26 0.97 -0.57
C TYR A 127 13.80 -0.49 -0.69
N LEU A 128 14.25 -1.35 0.22
CA LEU A 128 13.87 -2.77 0.21
C LEU A 128 12.39 -2.95 0.56
N ASP A 129 11.91 -2.20 1.55
CA ASP A 129 10.50 -2.26 1.98
C ASP A 129 9.57 -1.81 0.86
N PHE A 130 9.90 -0.75 0.12
CA PHE A 130 9.02 -0.20 -0.89
C PHE A 130 9.14 -0.84 -2.28
N ARG A 131 10.08 -1.75 -2.51
CA ARG A 131 10.21 -2.46 -3.79
C ARG A 131 8.91 -3.06 -4.33
N PRO A 132 8.03 -3.67 -3.50
CA PRO A 132 6.75 -4.20 -3.98
C PRO A 132 5.84 -3.14 -4.60
N LEU A 133 5.98 -1.88 -4.21
CA LEU A 133 5.15 -0.78 -4.70
C LEU A 133 5.43 -0.42 -6.17
N LYS A 134 6.59 -0.80 -6.73
CA LYS A 134 6.95 -0.45 -8.11
C LYS A 134 5.87 -0.84 -9.12
N ALA A 135 5.43 -2.08 -9.08
CA ALA A 135 4.41 -2.60 -9.99
C ALA A 135 3.03 -2.02 -9.65
N PHE A 136 2.70 -1.99 -8.35
CA PHE A 136 1.40 -1.49 -7.89
C PHE A 136 1.16 -0.02 -8.24
N LEU A 137 2.15 0.84 -8.08
CA LEU A 137 2.07 2.28 -8.38
C LEU A 137 2.49 2.63 -9.81
N ASN A 138 2.91 1.63 -10.60
CA ASN A 138 3.43 1.81 -11.96
C ASN A 138 4.56 2.85 -12.03
N LEU A 139 5.56 2.72 -11.14
CA LEU A 139 6.69 3.64 -11.06
C LEU A 139 7.79 3.21 -12.03
N ASP A 140 8.36 4.15 -12.77
CA ASP A 140 9.48 3.89 -13.67
C ASP A 140 10.75 3.55 -12.88
N HIS A 141 11.02 4.30 -11.82
CA HIS A 141 12.19 4.18 -10.97
C HIS A 141 11.82 4.08 -9.49
N MET A 142 12.73 3.48 -8.70
CA MET A 142 12.58 3.29 -7.25
C MET A 142 13.68 4.00 -6.45
N ASN A 143 14.37 4.98 -7.04
CA ASN A 143 15.27 5.82 -6.27
C ASN A 143 14.48 6.81 -5.40
N GLN A 144 15.12 7.37 -4.40
CA GLN A 144 14.49 8.24 -3.42
C GLN A 144 13.81 9.45 -4.08
N LYS A 145 14.50 10.16 -4.97
CA LYS A 145 13.96 11.32 -5.69
C LYS A 145 12.67 10.98 -6.49
N SER A 146 12.60 9.79 -7.09
CA SER A 146 11.38 9.36 -7.80
C SER A 146 10.20 9.10 -6.87
N LEU A 147 10.45 8.55 -5.67
CA LEU A 147 9.42 8.34 -4.66
C LEU A 147 8.95 9.68 -4.06
N GLU A 148 9.85 10.59 -3.82
CA GLU A 148 9.54 11.96 -3.36
C GLU A 148 8.71 12.71 -4.39
N LEU A 149 9.09 12.65 -5.67
CA LEU A 149 8.31 13.25 -6.76
C LEU A 149 6.90 12.66 -6.84
N PHE A 150 6.77 11.34 -6.65
CA PHE A 150 5.46 10.68 -6.56
C PHE A 150 4.63 11.22 -5.38
N LEU A 151 5.25 11.52 -4.23
CA LEU A 151 4.60 12.14 -3.08
C LEU A 151 4.30 13.64 -3.28
N GLY A 152 4.72 14.24 -4.40
CA GLY A 152 4.58 15.66 -4.66
C GLY A 152 5.62 16.53 -3.97
N LEU A 153 6.69 15.94 -3.48
CA LEU A 153 7.82 16.66 -2.88
C LEU A 153 8.77 17.12 -3.99
N ASN A 154 9.01 18.40 -4.05
CA ASN A 154 9.97 18.99 -4.97
C ASN A 154 11.20 19.42 -4.18
N ARG A 155 12.37 19.18 -4.74
CA ARG A 155 13.66 19.61 -4.18
C ARG A 155 14.12 20.90 -4.82
N ASP A 156 14.81 21.72 -4.06
CA ASP A 156 15.56 22.89 -4.57
C ASP A 156 16.89 22.43 -5.15
N ASP A 157 17.46 21.33 -4.64
CA ASP A 157 18.70 20.74 -5.13
C ASP A 157 18.48 19.97 -6.44
N GLN A 158 19.26 20.33 -7.46
CA GLN A 158 19.24 19.71 -8.79
C GLN A 158 20.45 18.79 -9.04
N TYR A 159 21.33 18.63 -8.06
CA TYR A 159 22.55 17.82 -8.21
C TYR A 159 22.29 16.36 -7.82
N ASP A 160 23.15 15.49 -8.32
CA ASP A 160 23.34 14.14 -7.81
C ASP A 160 24.64 14.08 -6.99
N GLY A 161 24.76 13.14 -6.05
CA GLY A 161 25.91 13.05 -5.15
C GLY A 161 27.27 13.01 -5.89
N GLY A 162 27.33 12.40 -7.08
CA GLY A 162 28.56 12.36 -7.87
C GLY A 162 29.03 13.73 -8.36
N ARG A 163 28.09 14.63 -8.63
CA ARG A 163 28.39 16.02 -9.02
C ARG A 163 28.82 16.90 -7.87
N LEU A 164 28.59 16.49 -6.64
CA LEU A 164 29.00 17.23 -5.45
C LEU A 164 30.45 16.97 -5.03
N ILE A 165 31.08 15.90 -5.52
CA ILE A 165 32.49 15.60 -5.22
C ILE A 165 33.43 16.76 -5.64
N PRO A 166 33.37 17.31 -6.86
CA PRO A 166 34.11 18.49 -7.22
C PRO A 166 33.79 19.72 -6.37
N VAL A 167 32.51 19.90 -6.00
CA VAL A 167 32.06 21.01 -5.13
C VAL A 167 32.71 20.91 -3.77
N TYR A 168 32.73 19.73 -3.13
CA TYR A 168 33.40 19.51 -1.85
C TYR A 168 34.91 19.78 -1.95
N ARG A 169 35.59 19.30 -3.00
CA ARG A 169 37.02 19.56 -3.20
C ARG A 169 37.33 21.06 -3.32
N GLU A 170 36.47 21.79 -4.04
CA GLU A 170 36.63 23.24 -4.18
C GLU A 170 36.31 23.95 -2.85
N PHE A 171 35.32 23.51 -2.10
CA PHE A 171 35.04 24.00 -0.76
C PHE A 171 36.24 23.83 0.17
N CYS A 172 36.90 22.66 0.19
CA CYS A 172 38.11 22.44 1.01
C CYS A 172 39.23 23.40 0.65
N ARG A 173 39.31 23.89 -0.59
CA ARG A 173 40.32 24.83 -1.05
C ARG A 173 40.00 26.29 -0.76
N THR A 174 38.71 26.67 -0.86
CA THR A 174 38.28 28.09 -0.88
C THR A 174 37.53 28.48 0.39
N HIS A 175 36.94 27.56 1.10
CA HIS A 175 35.96 27.77 2.17
C HIS A 175 34.80 28.71 1.75
N ASP A 176 34.38 28.64 0.48
CA ASP A 176 33.27 29.45 -0.04
C ASP A 176 31.95 29.00 0.60
N GLU A 177 31.27 29.96 1.22
CA GLU A 177 30.00 29.72 1.91
C GLU A 177 28.87 29.25 0.95
N ASN A 178 28.90 29.59 -0.33
CA ASN A 178 27.88 29.14 -1.28
C ASN A 178 28.06 27.67 -1.61
N LEU A 179 29.33 27.20 -1.73
CA LEU A 179 29.62 25.80 -1.89
C LEU A 179 29.20 24.99 -0.63
N LEU A 180 29.46 25.52 0.57
CA LEU A 180 29.00 24.94 1.81
C LEU A 180 27.48 24.78 1.83
N LYS A 181 26.74 25.86 1.53
CA LYS A 181 25.27 25.85 1.50
C LYS A 181 24.73 24.81 0.52
N LEU A 182 25.37 24.67 -0.65
CA LEU A 182 24.96 23.68 -1.64
C LEU A 182 25.13 22.23 -1.13
N LEU A 183 26.29 21.93 -0.52
CA LEU A 183 26.57 20.60 0.06
C LEU A 183 25.58 20.24 1.18
N LEU A 184 25.37 21.20 2.09
CA LEU A 184 24.42 21.01 3.21
C LEU A 184 22.97 20.87 2.72
N LEU A 185 22.57 21.66 1.70
CA LEU A 185 21.21 21.58 1.13
C LEU A 185 20.91 20.21 0.57
N HIS A 186 21.83 19.65 -0.23
CA HIS A 186 21.66 18.33 -0.83
C HIS A 186 21.37 17.26 0.23
N ASN A 187 22.27 17.09 1.18
CA ASN A 187 22.11 16.08 2.23
C ASN A 187 20.90 16.38 3.17
N LYS A 188 20.61 17.69 3.44
CA LYS A 188 19.40 18.05 4.17
C LYS A 188 18.15 17.53 3.48
N GLU A 189 18.04 17.76 2.17
CA GLU A 189 16.87 17.32 1.38
C GLU A 189 16.80 15.80 1.24
N ASP A 190 17.94 15.08 1.22
CA ASP A 190 17.94 13.62 1.27
C ASP A 190 17.36 13.09 2.60
N VAL A 191 17.78 13.67 3.74
CA VAL A 191 17.25 13.28 5.06
C VAL A 191 15.79 13.71 5.24
N GLU A 192 15.42 14.92 4.82
CA GLU A 192 14.06 15.47 4.90
C GLU A 192 13.08 14.65 4.03
N GLY A 193 13.48 14.34 2.81
CA GLY A 193 12.72 13.49 1.91
C GLY A 193 12.51 12.09 2.51
N MET A 194 13.57 11.51 3.09
CA MET A 194 13.51 10.21 3.73
C MET A 194 12.51 10.15 4.89
N LEU A 195 12.37 11.22 5.68
CA LEU A 195 11.37 11.34 6.76
C LEU A 195 9.92 11.30 6.23
N SER A 196 9.70 11.66 4.98
CA SER A 196 8.37 11.67 4.34
C SER A 196 8.00 10.32 3.72
N LEU A 197 8.99 9.48 3.36
CA LEU A 197 8.78 8.20 2.70
C LEU A 197 7.98 7.18 3.50
N PRO A 198 7.99 7.12 4.86
CA PRO A 198 7.16 6.20 5.62
C PRO A 198 5.66 6.28 5.29
N SER A 199 5.17 7.40 4.76
CA SER A 199 3.79 7.53 4.26
C SER A 199 3.43 6.47 3.19
N LEU A 200 4.41 5.95 2.46
CA LEU A 200 4.24 4.87 1.49
C LEU A 200 3.85 3.53 2.13
N TYR A 201 4.04 3.35 3.44
CA TYR A 201 3.52 2.19 4.16
C TYR A 201 1.99 2.07 4.10
N GLY A 202 1.27 3.17 3.82
CA GLY A 202 -0.17 3.12 3.54
C GLY A 202 -0.51 2.21 2.35
N TYR A 203 0.31 2.19 1.31
CA TYR A 203 0.11 1.27 0.18
C TYR A 203 0.54 -0.16 0.52
N LEU A 204 1.61 -0.36 1.30
CA LEU A 204 1.97 -1.69 1.77
C LEU A 204 0.88 -2.27 2.66
N ASN A 205 0.27 -1.44 3.53
CA ASN A 205 -0.89 -1.85 4.32
C ASN A 205 -2.02 -2.39 3.41
N PHE A 206 -2.32 -1.70 2.29
CA PHE A 206 -3.28 -2.21 1.31
C PHE A 206 -2.84 -3.57 0.72
N LEU A 207 -1.58 -3.70 0.30
CA LEU A 207 -1.05 -4.95 -0.26
C LEU A 207 -1.04 -6.11 0.74
N GLU A 208 -0.93 -5.81 2.02
CA GLU A 208 -0.86 -6.77 3.12
C GLU A 208 -2.24 -7.16 3.69
N ILE A 209 -3.36 -6.57 3.22
CA ILE A 209 -4.72 -6.95 3.65
C ILE A 209 -4.93 -8.45 3.41
N GLN A 210 -5.24 -9.19 4.47
CA GLN A 210 -5.50 -10.64 4.47
C GLN A 210 -6.96 -10.98 4.73
N GLN A 211 -7.72 -10.06 5.32
CA GLN A 211 -9.12 -10.23 5.65
C GLN A 211 -9.92 -8.94 5.42
N VAL A 212 -11.21 -9.11 5.16
CA VAL A 212 -12.17 -8.01 5.12
C VAL A 212 -13.28 -8.36 6.10
N LEU A 213 -13.60 -7.42 6.99
CA LEU A 213 -14.65 -7.57 8.00
C LEU A 213 -15.83 -6.66 7.67
N PRO A 214 -17.08 -7.09 7.84
CA PRO A 214 -18.23 -6.18 7.82
C PRO A 214 -18.13 -5.18 8.98
N ALA A 215 -18.42 -3.92 8.70
CA ALA A 215 -18.46 -2.88 9.73
C ALA A 215 -19.68 -3.03 10.64
N ASP A 216 -19.55 -2.66 11.90
CA ASP A 216 -20.68 -2.41 12.77
C ASP A 216 -21.51 -1.25 12.20
N GLY A 217 -22.78 -1.48 11.87
CA GLY A 217 -23.64 -0.50 11.20
C GLY A 217 -23.46 -0.44 9.67
N PHE A 218 -23.09 -1.56 9.06
CA PHE A 218 -23.05 -1.72 7.61
C PHE A 218 -24.32 -1.15 6.94
N SER A 219 -24.18 -0.21 6.04
CA SER A 219 -25.30 0.36 5.30
C SER A 219 -25.53 -0.37 3.97
N SER A 220 -26.62 -1.12 3.90
CA SER A 220 -27.16 -1.63 2.64
C SER A 220 -28.17 -0.62 2.07
N PRO A 221 -28.45 -0.66 0.75
CA PRO A 221 -29.55 0.13 0.19
C PRO A 221 -30.88 -0.32 0.83
N SER A 222 -31.42 0.46 1.74
CA SER A 222 -32.81 0.30 2.18
C SER A 222 -33.72 0.80 1.07
N SER A 223 -34.79 0.05 0.81
CA SER A 223 -35.88 0.27 -0.14
C SER A 223 -36.07 1.70 -0.66
N GLU A 224 -36.47 1.83 -1.91
CA GLU A 224 -36.64 3.02 -2.78
C GLU A 224 -37.07 4.36 -2.16
N ALA A 225 -37.63 4.38 -0.93
CA ALA A 225 -38.14 5.58 -0.27
C ALA A 225 -37.04 6.48 0.36
N GLU A 226 -35.84 5.96 0.69
CA GLU A 226 -34.77 6.75 1.32
C GLU A 226 -33.73 7.34 0.34
N MET A 227 -33.71 6.87 -0.90
CA MET A 227 -32.72 7.32 -1.89
C MET A 227 -32.93 8.76 -2.37
N SER A 228 -34.16 9.29 -2.31
CA SER A 228 -34.49 10.63 -2.82
C SER A 228 -34.12 11.77 -1.86
N GLN A 229 -33.97 11.51 -0.55
CA GLN A 229 -33.70 12.55 0.45
C GLN A 229 -32.23 12.67 0.89
N LYS A 230 -31.40 11.65 0.68
CA LYS A 230 -29.99 11.68 1.14
C LYS A 230 -28.98 12.27 0.14
N GLN A 231 -29.37 12.55 -1.10
CA GLN A 231 -28.49 13.20 -2.08
C GLN A 231 -28.18 14.68 -1.78
N GLN A 232 -28.90 15.32 -0.85
CA GLN A 232 -28.71 16.74 -0.50
C GLN A 232 -27.98 17.03 0.82
N LEU A 233 -27.61 16.02 1.64
CA LEU A 233 -27.13 16.28 3.02
C LEU A 233 -25.71 15.76 3.36
N CYS A 234 -24.89 15.33 2.43
CA CYS A 234 -23.53 14.85 2.69
C CYS A 234 -22.43 15.85 2.34
N LEU A 235 -22.59 17.10 2.78
CA LEU A 235 -21.51 18.07 2.95
C LEU A 235 -21.61 18.60 4.38
N HIS A 236 -20.64 18.31 5.22
CA HIS A 236 -20.43 18.68 6.63
C HIS A 236 -20.83 17.65 7.68
N LYS A 237 -19.84 16.93 8.17
CA LYS A 237 -19.39 16.79 9.56
C LYS A 237 -18.56 15.51 9.72
N ALA A 238 -17.31 15.67 10.10
CA ALA A 238 -16.50 14.60 10.67
C ALA A 238 -16.99 14.29 12.10
N PRO A 239 -17.12 13.04 12.51
CA PRO A 239 -17.26 12.70 13.92
C PRO A 239 -15.88 12.42 14.53
N SER A 240 -15.55 13.22 15.50
CA SER A 240 -14.58 12.95 16.55
C SER A 240 -15.18 11.91 17.51
N THR A 241 -14.29 11.09 18.10
CA THR A 241 -14.49 10.20 19.24
C THR A 241 -15.31 8.93 19.05
N VAL A 242 -14.57 7.79 18.95
CA VAL A 242 -15.05 6.49 19.43
C VAL A 242 -14.04 6.00 20.48
N ALA A 243 -14.28 6.39 21.72
CA ALA A 243 -13.83 5.68 22.89
C ALA A 243 -15.06 5.50 23.77
N GLU A 244 -15.23 4.29 24.30
CA GLU A 244 -16.24 3.82 25.24
C GLU A 244 -17.40 3.00 24.66
N SER A 245 -17.19 1.69 24.67
CA SER A 245 -18.01 0.69 25.37
C SER A 245 -17.75 -0.71 24.81
N ILE A 246 -16.83 -1.45 25.43
CA ILE A 246 -16.81 -2.91 25.40
C ILE A 246 -16.69 -3.37 26.85
N SER A 247 -17.78 -3.86 27.42
CA SER A 247 -17.79 -4.51 28.71
C SER A 247 -17.63 -6.02 28.55
N ARG A 248 -16.52 -6.50 29.10
CA ARG A 248 -16.17 -7.80 29.71
C ARG A 248 -16.88 -9.08 29.25
N SER A 249 -16.14 -9.97 28.58
CA SER A 249 -15.67 -11.26 29.17
C SER A 249 -15.05 -12.14 28.07
N GLN A 250 -13.73 -12.20 28.04
CA GLN A 250 -12.84 -13.27 27.57
C GLN A 250 -11.44 -12.66 27.51
N GLU A 251 -10.41 -13.45 27.82
CA GLU A 251 -9.01 -13.01 27.90
C GLU A 251 -8.65 -12.06 26.76
N GLU A 252 -8.34 -10.80 27.10
CA GLU A 252 -7.94 -9.79 26.13
C GLU A 252 -6.60 -10.21 25.50
N PRO A 253 -6.52 -10.35 24.16
CA PRO A 253 -5.22 -10.46 23.50
C PRO A 253 -4.41 -9.20 23.81
N SER A 254 -3.10 -9.36 23.99
CA SER A 254 -2.20 -8.24 24.25
C SER A 254 -2.42 -7.11 23.24
N ILE A 255 -2.27 -5.85 23.66
CA ILE A 255 -2.48 -4.64 22.81
C ILE A 255 -1.76 -4.76 21.46
N SER A 256 -0.57 -5.43 21.40
CA SER A 256 0.17 -5.70 20.17
C SER A 256 -0.60 -6.61 19.20
N ALA A 257 -1.25 -7.67 19.69
CA ALA A 257 -1.97 -8.62 18.83
C ALA A 257 -3.24 -8.02 18.21
N GLN A 258 -3.94 -7.13 18.92
CA GLN A 258 -5.09 -6.40 18.38
C GLN A 258 -4.68 -5.37 17.32
N THR A 259 -3.54 -4.69 17.53
CA THR A 259 -3.01 -3.73 16.57
C THR A 259 -2.57 -4.44 15.28
N ASP A 260 -1.88 -5.58 15.37
CA ASP A 260 -1.48 -6.38 14.22
C ASP A 260 -2.68 -6.91 13.43
N LEU A 261 -3.75 -7.33 14.11
CA LEU A 261 -4.98 -7.80 13.45
C LEU A 261 -5.65 -6.69 12.63
N LEU A 262 -5.66 -5.45 13.13
CA LEU A 262 -6.25 -4.30 12.45
C LEU A 262 -5.42 -3.85 11.25
N LEU A 263 -4.08 -3.98 11.30
CA LEU A 263 -3.20 -3.59 10.20
C LEU A 263 -3.35 -4.49 8.96
N HIS A 264 -3.72 -5.78 9.15
CA HIS A 264 -3.93 -6.72 8.04
C HIS A 264 -5.40 -6.92 7.68
N ALA A 265 -6.29 -6.06 8.17
CA ALA A 265 -7.71 -6.09 7.89
C ALA A 265 -8.18 -4.82 7.17
N ALA A 266 -9.20 -4.99 6.33
CA ALA A 266 -10.03 -3.88 5.84
C ALA A 266 -11.46 -4.04 6.37
N GLU A 267 -12.14 -2.93 6.53
CA GLU A 267 -13.51 -2.87 7.01
C GLU A 267 -14.45 -2.51 5.86
N LEU A 268 -15.31 -3.44 5.42
CA LEU A 268 -16.37 -3.17 4.47
C LEU A 268 -17.53 -2.46 5.19
N TYR A 269 -17.72 -1.16 4.91
CA TYR A 269 -18.73 -0.37 5.61
C TYR A 269 -19.93 0.01 4.74
N ARG A 270 -19.86 -0.17 3.41
CA ARG A 270 -20.94 0.20 2.50
C ARG A 270 -20.91 -0.63 1.23
N ALA A 271 -22.09 -1.09 0.80
CA ALA A 271 -22.32 -1.63 -0.53
C ALA A 271 -23.54 -0.95 -1.15
N GLU A 272 -23.42 -0.53 -2.40
CA GLU A 272 -24.45 0.24 -3.11
C GLU A 272 -24.66 -0.31 -4.51
N MET A 273 -25.92 -0.42 -4.89
CA MET A 273 -26.30 -0.66 -6.27
C MET A 273 -26.26 0.66 -7.04
N ILE A 274 -25.57 0.66 -8.17
CA ILE A 274 -25.56 1.76 -9.11
C ILE A 274 -26.61 1.46 -10.19
N LEU A 275 -27.57 2.37 -10.37
CA LEU A 275 -28.60 2.26 -11.39
C LEU A 275 -28.19 2.98 -12.67
N SER A 276 -28.60 2.44 -13.81
CA SER A 276 -28.52 3.12 -15.11
C SER A 276 -29.45 4.35 -15.12
N LYS A 277 -28.94 5.46 -15.63
CA LYS A 277 -29.71 6.73 -15.71
C LYS A 277 -30.93 6.64 -16.64
N SER A 278 -30.90 5.72 -17.64
CA SER A 278 -31.92 5.63 -18.68
C SER A 278 -32.99 4.58 -18.40
N GLU A 279 -32.66 3.51 -17.68
CA GLU A 279 -33.51 2.32 -17.55
C GLU A 279 -33.87 1.96 -16.13
N ASN A 280 -33.34 2.68 -15.13
CA ASN A 280 -33.47 2.39 -13.69
C ASN A 280 -33.11 0.93 -13.32
N GLU A 281 -32.20 0.30 -14.10
CA GLU A 281 -31.76 -1.08 -13.91
C GLU A 281 -30.36 -1.12 -13.29
N PRO A 282 -30.01 -2.24 -12.62
CA PRO A 282 -28.66 -2.43 -12.07
C PRO A 282 -27.58 -2.28 -13.14
N SER A 283 -26.68 -1.31 -12.96
CA SER A 283 -25.54 -1.08 -13.85
C SER A 283 -24.19 -1.38 -13.16
N GLY A 284 -24.14 -1.41 -11.83
CA GLY A 284 -22.93 -1.70 -11.09
C GLY A 284 -23.17 -1.95 -9.61
N LEU A 285 -22.16 -2.54 -8.97
CA LEU A 285 -22.02 -2.72 -7.53
C LEU A 285 -20.83 -1.91 -7.06
N LEU A 286 -21.05 -0.98 -6.15
CA LEU A 286 -20.00 -0.20 -5.49
C LEU A 286 -19.79 -0.73 -4.06
N LEU A 287 -18.60 -1.26 -3.79
CA LEU A 287 -18.15 -1.65 -2.47
C LEU A 287 -17.19 -0.59 -1.94
N SER A 288 -17.44 -0.09 -0.73
CA SER A 288 -16.60 0.89 -0.06
C SER A 288 -16.05 0.31 1.24
N PHE A 289 -14.74 0.39 1.40
CA PHE A 289 -14.05 -0.18 2.56
C PHE A 289 -13.05 0.81 3.16
N ARG A 290 -12.67 0.59 4.41
CA ARG A 290 -11.70 1.40 5.15
C ARG A 290 -10.47 0.56 5.45
N MET A 291 -9.31 1.21 5.40
CA MET A 291 -8.00 0.66 5.74
C MET A 291 -7.48 1.26 7.05
N ALA A 292 -6.55 0.56 7.67
CA ALA A 292 -5.89 1.03 8.90
C ALA A 292 -5.04 2.29 8.66
N LEU A 293 -4.31 2.35 7.53
CA LEU A 293 -3.45 3.49 7.20
C LEU A 293 -3.97 4.27 5.98
N PRO A 294 -3.80 5.59 5.97
CA PRO A 294 -4.09 6.40 4.80
C PRO A 294 -3.03 6.20 3.70
N VAL A 295 -3.43 6.38 2.45
CA VAL A 295 -2.50 6.49 1.32
C VAL A 295 -2.19 7.97 1.06
N PRO A 296 -0.92 8.32 0.84
CA PRO A 296 -0.52 9.73 0.70
C PRO A 296 -1.03 10.36 -0.60
N VAL A 297 -1.08 9.60 -1.68
CA VAL A 297 -1.55 10.06 -3.01
C VAL A 297 -2.68 9.14 -3.46
N PRO A 298 -3.80 9.66 -3.96
CA PRO A 298 -4.88 8.81 -4.46
C PRO A 298 -4.43 7.96 -5.64
N VAL A 299 -4.86 6.68 -5.63
CA VAL A 299 -4.62 5.73 -6.73
C VAL A 299 -5.94 5.36 -7.36
N SER A 300 -5.97 5.31 -8.70
CA SER A 300 -7.13 4.92 -9.47
C SER A 300 -6.72 3.97 -10.60
N LYS A 301 -7.38 2.81 -10.68
CA LYS A 301 -7.04 1.77 -11.67
C LYS A 301 -8.29 1.20 -12.31
N PRO A 302 -8.45 1.30 -13.65
CA PRO A 302 -9.42 0.51 -14.37
C PRO A 302 -8.93 -0.95 -14.46
N PHE A 303 -9.86 -1.91 -14.48
CA PHE A 303 -9.60 -3.31 -14.74
C PHE A 303 -10.77 -3.92 -15.53
N ASP A 304 -10.60 -5.13 -16.08
CA ASP A 304 -11.70 -5.77 -16.80
C ASP A 304 -12.84 -6.13 -15.83
N GLY A 305 -13.98 -5.49 -16.03
CA GLY A 305 -15.17 -5.64 -15.20
C GLY A 305 -15.40 -4.53 -14.16
N GLY A 306 -14.49 -3.51 -14.03
CA GLY A 306 -14.73 -2.48 -13.04
C GLY A 306 -13.67 -1.39 -12.92
N TYR A 307 -13.69 -0.72 -11.79
CA TYR A 307 -12.82 0.38 -11.45
C TYR A 307 -12.47 0.37 -9.95
N PHE A 308 -11.22 0.59 -9.63
CA PHE A 308 -10.71 0.60 -8.26
C PHE A 308 -10.10 1.94 -7.90
N THR A 309 -10.34 2.44 -6.69
CA THR A 309 -9.72 3.65 -6.16
C THR A 309 -9.30 3.47 -4.72
N LEU A 310 -8.16 4.07 -4.38
CA LEU A 310 -7.73 4.33 -3.00
C LEU A 310 -7.57 5.83 -2.82
N LYS A 311 -8.10 6.36 -1.74
CA LYS A 311 -7.93 7.76 -1.34
C LYS A 311 -7.99 7.86 0.18
N ASP A 312 -6.94 8.41 0.77
CA ASP A 312 -6.81 8.46 2.22
C ASP A 312 -6.99 7.03 2.80
N ARG A 313 -7.81 6.83 3.80
CA ARG A 313 -8.13 5.51 4.39
C ARG A 313 -9.23 4.75 3.65
N THR A 314 -9.76 5.28 2.56
CA THR A 314 -10.92 4.72 1.88
C THR A 314 -10.55 4.06 0.56
N GLY A 315 -10.96 2.80 0.41
CA GLY A 315 -10.96 2.11 -0.87
C GLY A 315 -12.39 1.98 -1.44
N LYS A 316 -12.51 2.07 -2.76
CA LYS A 316 -13.76 1.84 -3.47
C LYS A 316 -13.52 0.91 -4.64
N LEU A 317 -14.37 -0.10 -4.75
CA LEU A 317 -14.40 -1.04 -5.84
C LEU A 317 -15.74 -0.96 -6.54
N LEU A 318 -15.76 -0.46 -7.78
CA LEU A 318 -16.92 -0.46 -8.65
C LEU A 318 -16.83 -1.64 -9.60
N LEU A 319 -17.84 -2.50 -9.58
CA LEU A 319 -17.99 -3.66 -10.46
C LEU A 319 -19.18 -3.42 -11.39
N HIS A 320 -18.99 -3.61 -12.69
CA HIS A 320 -20.04 -3.40 -13.67
C HIS A 320 -20.93 -4.63 -13.79
N VAL A 321 -22.24 -4.42 -13.70
CA VAL A 321 -23.23 -5.44 -14.02
C VAL A 321 -23.29 -5.62 -15.54
N ARG A 322 -23.21 -6.86 -15.99
CA ARG A 322 -23.30 -7.23 -17.41
C ARG A 322 -24.59 -7.99 -17.68
N LYS A 323 -25.35 -7.54 -18.66
CA LYS A 323 -26.48 -8.29 -19.21
C LYS A 323 -25.96 -9.19 -20.33
N ASP A 324 -26.11 -10.49 -20.17
CA ASP A 324 -25.59 -11.48 -21.12
C ASP A 324 -26.38 -12.81 -21.02
N THR A 325 -25.98 -13.78 -21.82
CA THR A 325 -26.34 -15.20 -21.66
C THR A 325 -25.07 -15.96 -21.33
N LEU A 326 -25.00 -16.50 -20.13
CA LEU A 326 -23.85 -17.23 -19.62
C LEU A 326 -24.15 -18.70 -19.42
N TYR A 327 -23.12 -19.51 -19.27
CA TYR A 327 -23.17 -20.96 -19.25
C TYR A 327 -22.72 -21.50 -17.89
N TYR A 328 -23.53 -22.40 -17.33
CA TYR A 328 -23.10 -23.25 -16.23
C TYR A 328 -22.66 -24.57 -16.76
N TYR A 329 -21.36 -24.89 -16.67
CA TYR A 329 -20.77 -26.14 -17.16
C TYR A 329 -20.79 -27.20 -16.05
N PHE A 330 -21.41 -28.36 -16.35
CA PHE A 330 -21.39 -29.49 -15.41
C PHE A 330 -20.04 -30.21 -15.48
N PRO A 331 -19.40 -30.49 -14.31
CA PRO A 331 -18.07 -31.11 -14.28
C PRO A 331 -18.07 -32.59 -14.72
N ASP A 332 -19.18 -33.29 -14.53
CA ASP A 332 -19.37 -34.73 -14.82
C ASP A 332 -20.04 -35.00 -16.17
N TYR A 333 -19.59 -34.32 -17.23
CA TYR A 333 -20.15 -34.35 -18.57
C TYR A 333 -20.46 -35.77 -19.08
N LYS A 334 -19.74 -36.81 -18.61
CA LYS A 334 -19.96 -38.22 -18.95
C LYS A 334 -21.36 -38.73 -18.58
N ASN A 335 -22.03 -38.07 -17.64
CA ASN A 335 -23.39 -38.40 -17.19
C ASN A 335 -24.48 -37.61 -17.88
N TYR A 336 -24.14 -36.84 -18.93
CA TYR A 336 -25.06 -35.97 -19.63
C TYR A 336 -25.12 -36.28 -21.12
N TYR A 337 -26.24 -35.88 -21.74
CA TYR A 337 -26.40 -35.73 -23.16
C TYR A 337 -26.62 -34.28 -23.52
N TYR A 338 -26.01 -33.83 -24.59
CA TYR A 338 -26.26 -32.53 -25.21
C TYR A 338 -27.46 -32.64 -26.17
N LEU A 339 -28.37 -31.69 -26.08
CA LEU A 339 -29.55 -31.56 -26.97
C LEU A 339 -29.28 -30.38 -27.93
N PRO A 340 -28.95 -30.65 -29.21
CA PRO A 340 -28.57 -29.60 -30.17
C PRO A 340 -29.65 -28.56 -30.45
N GLU A 341 -30.94 -28.97 -30.46
CA GLU A 341 -32.06 -28.05 -30.73
C GLU A 341 -32.31 -27.08 -29.56
N GLU A 342 -32.18 -27.54 -28.32
CA GLU A 342 -32.35 -26.73 -27.13
C GLU A 342 -31.04 -26.05 -26.71
N ASP A 343 -29.91 -26.42 -27.30
CA ASP A 343 -28.56 -25.93 -26.98
C ASP A 343 -28.24 -25.99 -25.47
N GLN A 344 -28.48 -27.17 -24.87
CA GLN A 344 -28.23 -27.44 -23.45
C GLN A 344 -27.96 -28.90 -23.17
N ALA A 345 -27.37 -29.19 -22.02
CA ALA A 345 -27.14 -30.55 -21.56
C ALA A 345 -28.22 -30.99 -20.56
N VAL A 346 -28.61 -32.25 -20.65
CA VAL A 346 -29.51 -32.89 -19.71
C VAL A 346 -28.90 -34.15 -19.15
N HIS A 347 -29.17 -34.46 -17.89
CA HIS A 347 -28.67 -35.68 -17.23
C HIS A 347 -29.27 -36.94 -17.94
N LYS A 348 -28.48 -38.02 -18.00
CA LYS A 348 -28.86 -39.28 -18.69
C LYS A 348 -30.22 -39.82 -18.28
N SER A 349 -30.60 -39.66 -16.99
CA SER A 349 -31.93 -40.11 -16.51
C SER A 349 -33.10 -39.39 -17.17
N VAL A 350 -32.94 -38.09 -17.46
CA VAL A 350 -33.94 -37.29 -18.18
C VAL A 350 -33.84 -37.55 -19.68
N ALA A 351 -32.63 -37.61 -20.21
CA ALA A 351 -32.39 -37.88 -21.64
C ALA A 351 -32.89 -39.25 -22.07
N ALA A 352 -33.19 -40.20 -21.15
CA ALA A 352 -33.78 -41.49 -21.51
C ALA A 352 -35.11 -41.35 -22.22
N TYR A 353 -35.86 -40.27 -22.00
CA TYR A 353 -37.16 -39.96 -22.60
C TYR A 353 -37.07 -39.17 -23.92
N VAL A 354 -35.86 -38.81 -24.38
CA VAL A 354 -35.60 -38.11 -25.64
C VAL A 354 -35.14 -39.12 -26.69
N ASP A 355 -35.69 -39.04 -27.90
CA ASP A 355 -35.28 -39.92 -28.98
C ASP A 355 -33.80 -39.78 -29.32
N LYS A 356 -33.17 -40.89 -29.67
CA LYS A 356 -31.69 -40.93 -29.89
C LYS A 356 -31.20 -39.97 -30.98
N GLN A 357 -32.05 -39.63 -31.95
CA GLN A 357 -31.70 -38.70 -33.05
C GLN A 357 -31.56 -37.25 -32.58
N TYR A 358 -32.15 -36.84 -31.44
CA TYR A 358 -32.15 -35.48 -30.90
C TYR A 358 -31.15 -35.28 -29.73
N ARG A 359 -30.37 -36.33 -29.39
CA ARG A 359 -29.40 -36.25 -28.30
C ARG A 359 -28.03 -36.80 -28.69
N GLN A 360 -26.98 -36.17 -28.22
CA GLN A 360 -25.59 -36.58 -28.41
C GLN A 360 -24.90 -36.72 -27.06
N PRO A 361 -23.94 -37.66 -26.90
CA PRO A 361 -23.11 -37.68 -25.67
C PRO A 361 -22.48 -36.31 -25.46
N ALA A 362 -22.67 -35.74 -24.29
CA ALA A 362 -22.07 -34.42 -23.96
C ALA A 362 -20.55 -34.54 -23.88
N LYS A 363 -19.88 -33.47 -24.30
CA LYS A 363 -18.44 -33.24 -24.12
C LYS A 363 -18.27 -32.12 -23.06
N ALA A 364 -17.06 -31.90 -22.61
CA ALA A 364 -16.79 -30.86 -21.61
C ALA A 364 -17.27 -29.46 -22.05
N ASP A 365 -17.17 -29.15 -23.34
CA ASP A 365 -17.53 -27.87 -23.95
C ASP A 365 -19.03 -27.78 -24.36
N THR A 366 -19.77 -28.89 -24.38
CA THR A 366 -21.21 -28.93 -24.67
C THR A 366 -22.05 -29.33 -23.46
N CYS A 367 -21.44 -29.62 -22.31
CA CYS A 367 -22.15 -30.02 -21.11
C CYS A 367 -22.49 -28.79 -20.23
N TYR A 368 -23.46 -28.00 -20.69
CA TYR A 368 -23.88 -26.80 -20.01
C TYR A 368 -25.40 -26.57 -20.04
N ILE A 369 -25.85 -25.69 -19.16
CA ILE A 369 -27.13 -25.00 -19.26
C ILE A 369 -26.87 -23.50 -19.44
N ARG A 370 -27.79 -22.83 -20.16
CA ARG A 370 -27.75 -21.40 -20.42
C ARG A 370 -28.57 -20.64 -19.39
N GLN A 371 -28.10 -19.50 -19.02
CA GLN A 371 -28.84 -18.55 -18.17
C GLN A 371 -28.68 -17.14 -18.73
N SER A 372 -29.79 -16.47 -19.06
CA SER A 372 -29.80 -15.05 -19.41
C SER A 372 -30.16 -14.21 -18.20
N GLY A 373 -29.52 -13.05 -18.05
CA GLY A 373 -29.78 -12.20 -16.92
C GLY A 373 -28.74 -11.08 -16.76
N ALA A 374 -28.73 -10.50 -15.58
CA ALA A 374 -27.73 -9.53 -15.13
C ALA A 374 -26.72 -10.26 -14.23
N PHE A 375 -25.45 -10.06 -14.50
CA PHE A 375 -24.37 -10.79 -13.84
C PHE A 375 -23.29 -9.86 -13.31
N LEU A 376 -22.68 -10.26 -12.20
CA LEU A 376 -21.47 -9.68 -11.66
C LEU A 376 -20.28 -10.65 -11.84
N PRO A 377 -19.08 -10.13 -12.17
CA PRO A 377 -17.88 -10.96 -12.26
C PRO A 377 -17.36 -11.33 -10.87
N GLN A 378 -16.76 -12.51 -10.72
CA GLN A 378 -16.06 -12.93 -9.50
C GLN A 378 -14.74 -13.63 -9.87
N PRO A 379 -13.63 -13.24 -9.22
CA PRO A 379 -12.33 -13.87 -9.46
C PRO A 379 -12.22 -15.26 -8.80
N GLU A 380 -12.95 -15.48 -7.72
CA GLU A 380 -13.09 -16.73 -6.98
C GLU A 380 -14.58 -17.13 -6.94
N GLU A 381 -14.91 -18.42 -6.90
CA GLU A 381 -16.29 -18.92 -6.91
C GLU A 381 -16.97 -18.79 -5.54
N ILE A 382 -17.29 -17.55 -5.13
CA ILE A 382 -17.92 -17.22 -3.86
C ILE A 382 -19.44 -17.37 -3.93
N PHE A 383 -20.03 -16.93 -5.04
CA PHE A 383 -21.47 -17.02 -5.29
C PHE A 383 -21.78 -18.11 -6.30
N ALA A 384 -22.81 -18.91 -6.02
CA ALA A 384 -23.26 -19.99 -6.87
C ALA A 384 -24.63 -19.66 -7.54
N PRO A 385 -24.88 -20.15 -8.75
CA PRO A 385 -23.97 -20.93 -9.60
C PRO A 385 -22.88 -20.08 -10.22
N ALA A 386 -21.67 -20.65 -10.39
CA ALA A 386 -20.56 -20.00 -11.08
C ALA A 386 -20.71 -20.18 -12.59
N LEU A 387 -21.07 -19.13 -13.28
CA LEU A 387 -21.32 -19.09 -14.71
C LEU A 387 -20.09 -18.61 -15.48
N ARG A 388 -19.99 -18.95 -16.78
CA ARG A 388 -18.87 -18.55 -17.64
C ARG A 388 -19.40 -18.16 -19.03
N ARG A 389 -18.70 -17.30 -19.76
CA ARG A 389 -18.96 -17.01 -21.18
C ARG A 389 -18.46 -18.15 -22.06
N SER A 390 -17.35 -18.75 -21.64
CA SER A 390 -16.77 -19.94 -22.26
C SER A 390 -16.09 -20.81 -21.18
N LEU A 391 -15.87 -22.09 -21.49
CA LEU A 391 -15.21 -23.04 -20.58
C LEU A 391 -13.81 -22.56 -20.11
N LYS A 392 -13.15 -21.72 -20.90
CA LYS A 392 -11.77 -21.23 -20.65
C LYS A 392 -11.68 -19.85 -20.03
N ASP A 393 -12.82 -19.24 -19.68
CA ASP A 393 -12.79 -17.91 -19.03
C ASP A 393 -12.03 -17.94 -17.72
N SER A 394 -11.22 -16.90 -17.50
CA SER A 394 -10.45 -16.72 -16.27
C SER A 394 -11.31 -16.31 -15.07
N TYR A 395 -12.40 -15.58 -15.33
CA TYR A 395 -13.38 -15.20 -14.32
C TYR A 395 -14.63 -16.04 -14.43
N THR A 396 -15.28 -16.26 -13.28
CA THR A 396 -16.66 -16.72 -13.24
C THR A 396 -17.60 -15.53 -12.99
N TRP A 397 -18.89 -15.79 -13.15
CA TRP A 397 -19.95 -14.79 -13.02
C TRP A 397 -21.08 -15.40 -12.20
N PHE A 398 -21.76 -14.58 -11.43
CA PHE A 398 -22.96 -15.00 -10.71
C PHE A 398 -24.14 -14.07 -11.03
N VAL A 399 -25.34 -14.57 -10.83
CA VAL A 399 -26.56 -13.81 -11.11
C VAL A 399 -26.72 -12.69 -10.12
N TRP A 400 -26.96 -11.48 -10.62
CA TRP A 400 -27.40 -10.38 -9.76
C TRP A 400 -28.73 -10.76 -9.09
N LYS A 401 -28.81 -10.55 -7.75
CA LYS A 401 -30.02 -10.71 -6.96
C LYS A 401 -30.12 -9.57 -5.95
N ASP A 402 -31.34 -9.14 -5.67
CA ASP A 402 -31.58 -8.02 -4.72
C ASP A 402 -31.23 -8.37 -3.27
N ASP A 403 -31.19 -9.66 -2.92
CA ASP A 403 -30.82 -10.16 -1.60
C ASP A 403 -29.32 -10.23 -1.36
N LEU A 404 -28.49 -9.87 -2.35
CA LEU A 404 -27.02 -9.88 -2.27
C LEU A 404 -26.50 -9.10 -1.04
N PHE A 405 -27.16 -8.01 -0.68
CA PHE A 405 -26.74 -7.15 0.42
C PHE A 405 -27.05 -7.69 1.83
N GLN A 406 -27.83 -8.77 1.93
CA GLN A 406 -28.22 -9.38 3.22
C GLN A 406 -27.07 -10.20 3.83
N ASP A 407 -26.22 -10.79 2.99
CA ASP A 407 -25.06 -11.59 3.42
C ASP A 407 -23.79 -10.73 3.40
N THR A 408 -23.60 -9.92 4.43
CA THR A 408 -22.46 -9.01 4.55
C THR A 408 -21.12 -9.75 4.68
N ALA A 409 -21.12 -10.94 5.29
CA ALA A 409 -19.93 -11.77 5.42
C ALA A 409 -19.45 -12.26 4.05
N ARG A 410 -20.40 -12.70 3.21
CA ARG A 410 -20.08 -13.14 1.83
C ARG A 410 -19.68 -11.97 0.92
N LEU A 411 -20.23 -10.77 1.13
CA LEU A 411 -19.77 -9.55 0.45
C LEU A 411 -18.34 -9.17 0.86
N ALA A 412 -17.99 -9.34 2.12
CA ALA A 412 -16.63 -9.10 2.60
C ALA A 412 -15.63 -10.10 1.99
N GLU A 413 -16.00 -11.39 1.91
CA GLU A 413 -15.22 -12.41 1.21
C GLU A 413 -15.05 -12.08 -0.29
N TYR A 414 -16.13 -11.63 -0.93
CA TYR A 414 -16.12 -11.19 -2.32
C TYR A 414 -15.21 -9.99 -2.57
N LEU A 415 -15.27 -8.98 -1.70
CA LEU A 415 -14.33 -7.86 -1.74
C LEU A 415 -12.89 -8.35 -1.58
N LEU A 416 -12.62 -9.23 -0.59
CA LEU A 416 -11.28 -9.76 -0.36
C LEU A 416 -10.70 -10.48 -1.59
N ALA A 417 -11.52 -11.28 -2.29
CA ALA A 417 -11.11 -11.95 -3.52
C ALA A 417 -10.68 -10.94 -4.59
N TRP A 418 -11.43 -9.87 -4.76
CA TRP A 418 -11.06 -8.77 -5.66
C TRP A 418 -9.79 -8.04 -5.22
N LEU A 419 -9.64 -7.74 -3.93
CA LEU A 419 -8.42 -7.08 -3.43
C LEU A 419 -7.16 -7.93 -3.69
N ARG A 420 -7.25 -9.26 -3.59
CA ARG A 420 -6.15 -10.17 -3.96
C ARG A 420 -5.79 -10.09 -5.44
N GLN A 421 -6.78 -9.91 -6.31
CA GLN A 421 -6.57 -9.80 -7.76
C GLN A 421 -5.98 -8.44 -8.17
N LEU A 422 -6.23 -7.37 -7.39
CA LEU A 422 -5.82 -6.00 -7.70
C LEU A 422 -4.42 -5.65 -7.17
N LYS A 423 -3.86 -6.47 -6.31
CA LYS A 423 -2.49 -6.35 -5.77
C LYS A 423 -1.45 -6.73 -6.79
#